data_705ab3e2c4d074d1af7199329bd5fb44
#
_entry.id   705ab3e2c4d074d1af7199329bd5fb44
#
_cell.length_a   1.000
_cell.length_b   1.000
_cell.length_c   1.000
_cell.angle_alpha   90.00
_cell.angle_beta   90.00
_cell.angle_gamma   90.00
#
_symmetry.space_group_name_H-M   'P 1'
#
loop_
_entity.id
_entity.type
_entity.pdbx_description
1 polymer ?
#
loop_
_entity_poly.entity_id
_entity_poly.type
_entity_poly.pdbx_seq_one_letter_code
_entity_poly.pdbx_strand_id
1 'polypeptide(L)'
;MSGLPVSKVVSPTLMGTQTNAPLPEGLEIGGYRIVRKISSGGFSIVYLAEDAAGEKFAIKEYLPSSLVKRKSGELVPEIAPASEVTFRNGLRCFFEEGRALARIFHPNVVRVVNFFRANETVYMVMAWERGRSLQETVLRHRARQAGAILPERHVLRVFNQ
;
A
#
# COMPACT_ATOMS: atom_id res chain seq x y z
N MET A 1 -22.84 32.45 -31.21
CA MET A 1 -22.70 32.22 -29.75
C MET A 1 -22.26 30.77 -29.59
N SER A 2 -20.95 30.58 -29.46
CA SER A 2 -20.30 29.25 -29.45
C SER A 2 -20.14 28.81 -28.00
N GLY A 3 -20.88 27.77 -27.63
CA GLY A 3 -20.72 27.11 -26.33
C GLY A 3 -19.44 26.26 -26.33
N LEU A 4 -18.51 26.54 -25.42
CA LEU A 4 -17.33 25.71 -25.16
C LEU A 4 -17.76 24.37 -24.53
N PRO A 5 -17.16 23.24 -24.92
CA PRO A 5 -17.49 21.96 -24.32
C PRO A 5 -16.96 21.90 -22.88
N VAL A 6 -17.83 21.55 -21.97
CA VAL A 6 -17.52 21.26 -20.57
C VAL A 6 -16.53 20.09 -20.52
N SER A 7 -15.34 20.38 -20.07
CA SER A 7 -14.28 19.40 -19.78
C SER A 7 -14.85 18.27 -18.89
N LYS A 8 -14.89 17.04 -19.42
CA LYS A 8 -15.15 15.84 -18.63
C LYS A 8 -14.11 15.75 -17.54
N VAL A 9 -14.53 15.92 -16.30
CA VAL A 9 -13.76 15.54 -15.12
C VAL A 9 -13.50 14.04 -15.23
N VAL A 10 -12.28 13.68 -15.55
CA VAL A 10 -11.83 12.30 -15.55
C VAL A 10 -11.85 11.83 -14.10
N SER A 11 -12.79 10.97 -13.77
CA SER A 11 -12.84 10.30 -12.48
C SER A 11 -11.52 9.55 -12.22
N PRO A 12 -10.95 9.60 -11.00
CA PRO A 12 -9.73 8.88 -10.67
C PRO A 12 -10.03 7.39 -10.42
N THR A 13 -10.45 6.68 -11.47
CA THR A 13 -10.70 5.23 -11.41
C THR A 13 -9.65 4.51 -12.26
N LEU A 14 -8.38 4.62 -11.89
CA LEU A 14 -7.30 3.84 -12.48
C LEU A 14 -6.25 3.39 -11.46
N MET A 15 -6.65 3.14 -10.22
CA MET A 15 -5.91 2.20 -9.39
C MET A 15 -6.57 0.84 -9.56
N GLY A 16 -5.99 -0.01 -10.40
CA GLY A 16 -6.47 -1.35 -10.64
C GLY A 16 -6.75 -2.07 -9.32
N THR A 17 -7.87 -2.78 -9.25
CA THR A 17 -8.26 -3.56 -8.07
C THR A 17 -7.29 -4.72 -7.92
N GLN A 18 -6.79 -4.98 -6.69
CA GLN A 18 -5.96 -6.15 -6.40
C GLN A 18 -6.81 -7.42 -6.52
N THR A 19 -6.41 -8.30 -7.41
CA THR A 19 -7.07 -9.58 -7.68
C THR A 19 -6.31 -10.77 -7.09
N ASN A 20 -5.05 -10.56 -6.64
CA ASN A 20 -4.23 -11.60 -6.05
C ASN A 20 -4.65 -11.89 -4.60
N ALA A 21 -4.59 -13.16 -4.22
CA ALA A 21 -4.84 -13.59 -2.86
C ALA A 21 -3.74 -13.03 -1.93
N PRO A 22 -4.10 -12.58 -0.71
CA PRO A 22 -3.11 -12.19 0.30
C PRO A 22 -2.35 -13.42 0.83
N LEU A 23 -1.20 -13.16 1.46
CA LEU A 23 -0.52 -14.17 2.27
C LEU A 23 -1.43 -14.61 3.42
N PRO A 24 -1.37 -15.89 3.84
CA PRO A 24 -2.17 -16.41 4.94
C PRO A 24 -1.76 -15.78 6.28
N GLU A 25 -2.73 -15.60 7.16
CA GLU A 25 -2.50 -15.22 8.55
C GLU A 25 -1.70 -16.31 9.27
N GLY A 26 -0.79 -15.91 10.14
CA GLY A 26 0.11 -16.82 10.84
C GLY A 26 1.37 -17.23 10.06
N LEU A 27 1.48 -16.90 8.77
CA LEU A 27 2.68 -17.18 7.99
C LEU A 27 3.89 -16.44 8.56
N GLU A 28 4.99 -17.17 8.78
CA GLU A 28 6.29 -16.57 9.11
C GLU A 28 7.10 -16.32 7.84
N ILE A 29 7.57 -15.09 7.67
CA ILE A 29 8.32 -14.67 6.50
C ILE A 29 9.30 -13.53 6.86
N GLY A 30 10.57 -13.69 6.50
CA GLY A 30 11.60 -12.66 6.74
C GLY A 30 11.81 -12.29 8.21
N GLY A 31 11.46 -13.18 9.14
CA GLY A 31 11.54 -12.93 10.60
C GLY A 31 10.29 -12.25 11.18
N TYR A 32 9.22 -12.15 10.40
CA TYR A 32 7.95 -11.57 10.81
C TYR A 32 6.80 -12.56 10.65
N ARG A 33 5.84 -12.56 11.55
CA ARG A 33 4.60 -13.32 11.46
C ARG A 33 3.46 -12.44 10.95
N ILE A 34 2.83 -12.81 9.86
CA ILE A 34 1.67 -12.10 9.30
C ILE A 34 0.48 -12.22 10.25
N VAL A 35 -0.04 -11.10 10.73
CA VAL A 35 -1.22 -11.05 11.59
C VAL A 35 -2.50 -10.95 10.76
N ARG A 36 -2.55 -10.00 9.81
CA ARG A 36 -3.70 -9.83 8.91
C ARG A 36 -3.36 -8.89 7.75
N LYS A 37 -4.17 -8.91 6.72
CA LYS A 37 -4.15 -7.89 5.67
C LYS A 37 -4.72 -6.56 6.21
N ILE A 38 -4.04 -5.43 5.90
CA ILE A 38 -4.49 -4.08 6.24
C ILE A 38 -5.17 -3.42 5.04
N SER A 39 -4.50 -3.45 3.89
CA SER A 39 -4.97 -2.81 2.66
C SER A 39 -4.43 -3.50 1.43
N SER A 40 -5.01 -3.20 0.28
CA SER A 40 -4.54 -3.67 -1.02
C SER A 40 -4.84 -2.65 -2.10
N GLY A 41 -3.94 -2.53 -3.06
CA GLY A 41 -4.09 -1.72 -4.26
C GLY A 41 -3.54 -2.45 -5.47
N GLY A 42 -3.68 -1.94 -6.66
CA GLY A 42 -3.28 -2.61 -7.91
C GLY A 42 -1.83 -3.08 -7.97
N PHE A 43 -0.93 -2.49 -7.17
CA PHE A 43 0.50 -2.79 -7.19
C PHE A 43 1.02 -3.52 -5.96
N SER A 44 0.25 -3.56 -4.86
CA SER A 44 0.76 -4.07 -3.59
C SER A 44 -0.34 -4.53 -2.65
N ILE A 45 0.04 -5.37 -1.70
CA ILE A 45 -0.76 -5.71 -0.53
C ILE A 45 0.03 -5.27 0.72
N VAL A 46 -0.67 -4.71 1.71
CA VAL A 46 -0.07 -4.31 2.99
C VAL A 46 -0.65 -5.18 4.11
N TYR A 47 0.25 -5.69 4.95
CA TYR A 47 -0.06 -6.56 6.09
C TYR A 47 0.32 -5.90 7.40
N LEU A 48 -0.43 -6.17 8.45
CA LEU A 48 0.05 -6.08 9.82
C LEU A 48 0.85 -7.34 10.12
N ALA A 49 2.03 -7.19 10.68
CA ALA A 49 2.89 -8.29 11.09
C ALA A 49 3.52 -8.00 12.47
N GLU A 50 4.06 -9.02 13.08
CA GLU A 50 4.78 -8.96 14.37
C GLU A 50 6.12 -9.67 14.22
N ASP A 51 7.16 -9.14 14.87
CA ASP A 51 8.44 -9.84 15.03
C ASP A 51 8.41 -10.84 16.20
N ALA A 52 9.54 -11.49 16.46
CA ALA A 52 9.68 -12.46 17.57
C ALA A 52 9.51 -11.82 18.96
N ALA A 53 9.69 -10.51 19.10
CA ALA A 53 9.46 -9.77 20.34
C ALA A 53 8.00 -9.28 20.49
N GLY A 54 7.16 -9.52 19.48
CA GLY A 54 5.77 -9.05 19.44
C GLY A 54 5.62 -7.59 19.04
N GLU A 55 6.69 -6.96 18.54
CA GLU A 55 6.63 -5.61 18.00
C GLU A 55 5.89 -5.61 16.65
N LYS A 56 5.05 -4.60 16.44
CA LYS A 56 4.18 -4.51 15.26
C LYS A 56 4.79 -3.70 14.14
N PHE A 57 4.61 -4.21 12.93
CA PHE A 57 5.10 -3.61 11.69
C PHE A 57 4.01 -3.63 10.62
N ALA A 58 4.12 -2.71 9.66
CA ALA A 58 3.39 -2.77 8.40
C ALA A 58 4.33 -3.31 7.32
N ILE A 59 3.95 -4.41 6.67
CA ILE A 59 4.73 -5.01 5.59
C ILE A 59 4.01 -4.80 4.26
N LYS A 60 4.65 -4.08 3.35
CA LYS A 60 4.16 -3.84 1.98
C LYS A 60 4.83 -4.81 1.02
N GLU A 61 4.03 -5.67 0.41
CA GLU A 61 4.43 -6.63 -0.60
C GLU A 61 4.25 -6.02 -2.00
N TYR A 62 5.28 -6.10 -2.86
CA TYR A 62 5.12 -5.77 -4.27
C TYR A 62 4.40 -6.89 -5.00
N LEU A 63 3.19 -6.64 -5.49
CA LEU A 63 2.34 -7.67 -6.13
C LEU A 63 1.40 -7.01 -7.15
N PRO A 64 1.91 -6.56 -8.31
CA PRO A 64 1.09 -5.87 -9.31
C PRO A 64 0.12 -6.84 -9.98
N SER A 65 -1.17 -6.66 -9.75
CA SER A 65 -2.24 -7.53 -10.25
C SER A 65 -2.36 -7.59 -11.78
N SER A 66 -1.79 -6.62 -12.47
CA SER A 66 -1.71 -6.60 -13.94
C SER A 66 -0.60 -7.47 -14.52
N LEU A 67 0.40 -7.87 -13.71
CA LEU A 67 1.60 -8.57 -14.17
C LEU A 67 1.71 -9.99 -13.61
N VAL A 68 1.08 -10.26 -12.45
CA VAL A 68 1.20 -11.52 -11.75
C VAL A 68 -0.15 -12.03 -11.25
N LYS A 69 -0.22 -13.35 -11.03
CA LYS A 69 -1.39 -14.02 -10.44
C LYS A 69 -0.95 -14.87 -9.26
N ARG A 70 -1.63 -14.72 -8.13
CA ARG A 70 -1.47 -15.59 -6.97
C ARG A 70 -2.84 -16.07 -6.51
N LYS A 71 -3.03 -17.39 -6.49
CA LYS A 71 -4.25 -18.03 -6.00
C LYS A 71 -4.24 -18.14 -4.49
N SER A 72 -5.41 -18.38 -3.92
CA SER A 72 -5.52 -18.64 -2.48
C SER A 72 -4.72 -19.89 -2.08
N GLY A 73 -3.93 -19.77 -1.02
CA GLY A 73 -3.05 -20.82 -0.53
C GLY A 73 -1.67 -20.87 -1.18
N GLU A 74 -1.45 -20.17 -2.27
CA GLU A 74 -0.13 -20.03 -2.89
C GLU A 74 0.67 -18.89 -2.23
N LEU A 75 1.99 -19.08 -2.10
CA LEU A 75 2.89 -18.05 -1.57
C LEU A 75 3.60 -17.31 -2.70
N VAL A 76 4.03 -18.05 -3.73
CA VAL A 76 4.75 -17.54 -4.89
C VAL A 76 3.76 -17.12 -5.96
N PRO A 77 3.81 -15.87 -6.48
CA PRO A 77 2.98 -15.47 -7.60
C PRO A 77 3.47 -16.08 -8.91
N GLU A 78 2.56 -16.45 -9.78
CA GLU A 78 2.83 -16.82 -11.16
C GLU A 78 3.03 -15.56 -12.01
N ILE A 79 4.16 -15.45 -12.68
CA ILE A 79 4.50 -14.33 -13.55
C ILE A 79 4.32 -14.79 -15.01
N ALA A 80 3.46 -14.13 -15.77
CA ALA A 80 3.33 -14.42 -17.18
C ALA A 80 4.66 -14.10 -17.91
N PRO A 81 5.14 -14.97 -18.83
CA PRO A 81 6.42 -14.75 -19.54
C PRO A 81 6.53 -13.39 -20.21
N ALA A 82 5.44 -12.89 -20.80
CA ALA A 82 5.38 -11.56 -21.42
C ALA A 82 5.52 -10.41 -20.42
N SER A 83 5.29 -10.66 -19.12
CA SER A 83 5.34 -9.65 -18.04
C SER A 83 6.64 -9.68 -17.24
N GLU A 84 7.50 -10.67 -17.46
CA GLU A 84 8.67 -10.92 -16.61
C GLU A 84 9.62 -9.72 -16.54
N VAL A 85 9.96 -9.12 -17.68
CA VAL A 85 10.85 -7.97 -17.75
C VAL A 85 10.24 -6.76 -17.01
N THR A 86 8.95 -6.50 -17.23
CA THR A 86 8.23 -5.41 -16.60
C THR A 86 8.14 -5.62 -15.09
N PHE A 87 7.86 -6.85 -14.66
CA PHE A 87 7.80 -7.22 -13.24
C PHE A 87 9.16 -7.04 -12.56
N ARG A 88 10.25 -7.52 -13.15
CA ARG A 88 11.61 -7.35 -12.61
C ARG A 88 12.03 -5.88 -12.52
N ASN A 89 11.70 -5.07 -13.52
CA ASN A 89 11.94 -3.63 -13.47
C ASN A 89 11.14 -2.98 -12.33
N GLY A 90 9.89 -3.34 -12.15
CA GLY A 90 9.05 -2.87 -11.04
C GLY A 90 9.57 -3.28 -9.66
N LEU A 91 10.10 -4.50 -9.50
CA LEU A 91 10.80 -4.93 -8.28
C LEU A 91 11.97 -4.01 -7.96
N ARG A 92 12.77 -3.66 -8.96
CA ARG A 92 13.91 -2.74 -8.80
C ARG A 92 13.44 -1.36 -8.39
N CYS A 93 12.45 -0.80 -9.07
CA CYS A 93 11.88 0.51 -8.73
C CYS A 93 11.33 0.54 -7.31
N PHE A 94 10.58 -0.50 -6.91
CA PHE A 94 10.02 -0.62 -5.57
C PHE A 94 11.13 -0.66 -4.49
N PHE A 95 12.21 -1.37 -4.76
CA PHE A 95 13.35 -1.44 -3.86
C PHE A 95 14.10 -0.11 -3.75
N GLU A 96 14.32 0.60 -4.88
CA GLU A 96 14.98 1.92 -4.89
C GLU A 96 14.12 3.00 -4.19
N GLU A 97 12.80 2.99 -4.42
CA GLU A 97 11.87 3.85 -3.69
C GLU A 97 11.99 3.64 -2.18
N GLY A 98 11.96 2.39 -1.76
CA GLY A 98 12.08 2.05 -0.35
C GLY A 98 13.44 2.44 0.25
N ARG A 99 14.54 2.27 -0.49
CA ARG A 99 15.87 2.75 -0.06
C ARG A 99 15.90 4.26 0.12
N ALA A 100 15.25 5.01 -0.76
CA ALA A 100 15.14 6.46 -0.63
C ALA A 100 14.35 6.83 0.63
N LEU A 101 13.20 6.17 0.86
CA LEU A 101 12.38 6.36 2.07
C LEU A 101 13.12 6.02 3.36
N ALA A 102 13.93 4.96 3.37
CA ALA A 102 14.71 4.55 4.55
C ALA A 102 15.75 5.58 5.02
N ARG A 103 16.11 6.54 4.16
CA ARG A 103 17.03 7.66 4.49
C ARG A 103 16.30 8.88 5.06
N ILE A 104 14.97 8.89 5.02
CA ILE A 104 14.18 10.03 5.49
C ILE A 104 13.83 9.82 6.95
N PHE A 105 14.28 10.72 7.80
CA PHE A 105 13.92 10.79 9.21
C PHE A 105 13.07 12.03 9.43
N HIS A 106 11.76 11.86 9.42
CA HIS A 106 10.81 12.96 9.61
C HIS A 106 9.57 12.45 10.37
N PRO A 107 9.03 13.20 11.35
CA PRO A 107 7.90 12.75 12.16
C PRO A 107 6.62 12.46 11.37
N ASN A 108 6.46 13.07 10.19
CA ASN A 108 5.28 12.89 9.34
C ASN A 108 5.53 11.93 8.17
N VAL A 109 6.65 11.22 8.15
CA VAL A 109 6.97 10.19 7.15
C VAL A 109 7.15 8.86 7.85
N VAL A 110 6.40 7.84 7.42
CA VAL A 110 6.51 6.50 7.99
C VAL A 110 7.94 5.97 7.82
N ARG A 111 8.50 5.46 8.92
CA ARG A 111 9.86 4.94 8.93
C ARG A 111 9.92 3.57 8.27
N VAL A 112 10.75 3.43 7.26
CA VAL A 112 11.13 2.13 6.70
C VAL A 112 12.27 1.55 7.54
N VAL A 113 12.07 0.33 8.04
CA VAL A 113 13.01 -0.31 8.98
C VAL A 113 13.77 -1.48 8.36
N ASN A 114 13.19 -2.15 7.37
CA ASN A 114 13.82 -3.32 6.75
C ASN A 114 13.28 -3.57 5.34
N PHE A 115 14.03 -4.38 4.57
CA PHE A 115 13.63 -4.95 3.28
C PHE A 115 14.11 -6.40 3.22
N PHE A 116 13.31 -7.25 2.61
CA PHE A 116 13.73 -8.60 2.32
C PHE A 116 13.09 -9.12 1.04
N ARG A 117 13.69 -10.18 0.49
CA ARG A 117 13.16 -10.92 -0.66
C ARG A 117 12.67 -12.28 -0.20
N ALA A 118 11.48 -12.64 -0.65
CA ALA A 118 10.90 -13.96 -0.49
C ALA A 118 9.82 -14.17 -1.55
N ASN A 119 9.42 -15.42 -1.81
CA ASN A 119 8.32 -15.75 -2.71
C ASN A 119 8.42 -15.06 -4.08
N GLU A 120 9.62 -14.97 -4.65
CA GLU A 120 9.92 -14.30 -5.94
C GLU A 120 9.50 -12.81 -5.99
N THR A 121 9.27 -12.18 -4.85
CA THR A 121 8.95 -10.75 -4.74
C THR A 121 9.76 -10.04 -3.65
N VAL A 122 9.46 -8.78 -3.38
CA VAL A 122 10.12 -7.95 -2.36
C VAL A 122 9.10 -7.41 -1.37
N TYR A 123 9.56 -7.28 -0.14
CA TYR A 123 8.80 -6.80 1.00
C TYR A 123 9.50 -5.61 1.62
N MET A 124 8.75 -4.54 1.87
CA MET A 124 9.20 -3.35 2.60
C MET A 124 8.56 -3.36 3.98
N VAL A 125 9.38 -3.36 5.01
CA VAL A 125 8.93 -3.33 6.41
C VAL A 125 8.98 -1.91 6.93
N MET A 126 7.86 -1.44 7.47
CA MET A 126 7.68 -0.09 7.98
C MET A 126 7.24 -0.15 9.43
N ALA A 127 7.58 0.89 10.21
CA ALA A 127 7.03 1.06 11.54
C ALA A 127 5.49 1.06 11.48
N TRP A 128 4.86 0.42 12.47
CA TRP A 128 3.40 0.43 12.57
C TRP A 128 2.92 1.71 13.23
N GLU A 129 2.18 2.51 12.46
CA GLU A 129 1.54 3.73 12.98
C GLU A 129 0.08 3.43 13.35
N ARG A 130 -0.27 3.70 14.61
CA ARG A 130 -1.65 3.59 15.07
C ARG A 130 -2.44 4.82 14.63
N GLY A 131 -3.58 4.60 14.01
CA GLY A 131 -4.41 5.71 13.58
C GLY A 131 -5.48 5.31 12.58
N ARG A 132 -5.97 6.30 11.90
CA ARG A 132 -6.96 6.19 10.83
C ARG A 132 -6.42 6.85 9.58
N SER A 133 -6.74 6.26 8.44
CA SER A 133 -6.44 6.89 7.16
C SER A 133 -7.21 8.22 7.00
N LEU A 134 -6.68 9.12 6.17
CA LEU A 134 -7.38 10.35 5.82
C LEU A 134 -8.75 10.02 5.18
N GLN A 135 -8.82 8.97 4.36
CA GLN A 135 -10.07 8.50 3.77
C GLN A 135 -11.11 8.11 4.82
N GLU A 136 -10.74 7.32 5.83
CA GLU A 136 -11.64 6.95 6.93
C GLU A 136 -12.09 8.18 7.72
N THR A 137 -11.19 9.14 7.92
CA THR A 137 -11.49 10.40 8.60
C THR A 137 -12.51 11.22 7.82
N VAL A 138 -12.32 11.34 6.50
CA VAL A 138 -13.26 12.02 5.59
C VAL A 138 -14.63 11.33 5.61
N LEU A 139 -14.66 10.00 5.45
CA LEU A 139 -15.90 9.23 5.44
C LEU A 139 -16.68 9.36 6.75
N ARG A 140 -16.01 9.29 7.89
CA ARG A 140 -16.64 9.48 9.21
C ARG A 140 -17.16 10.90 9.40
N HIS A 141 -16.43 11.90 8.92
CA HIS A 141 -16.89 13.29 8.99
C HIS A 141 -18.16 13.49 8.15
N ARG A 142 -18.18 12.99 6.93
CA ARG A 142 -19.36 13.03 6.05
C ARG A 142 -20.56 12.27 6.61
N ALA A 143 -20.35 11.15 7.29
CA ALA A 143 -21.42 10.38 7.92
C ALA A 143 -22.04 11.07 9.14
N ARG A 144 -21.25 11.89 9.87
CA ARG A 144 -21.73 12.65 11.04
C ARG A 144 -22.42 13.97 10.69
N GLN A 145 -22.01 14.57 9.59
CA GLN A 145 -22.55 15.84 9.11
C GLN A 145 -22.88 15.66 7.63
N ALA A 146 -24.14 15.36 7.33
CA ALA A 146 -24.61 15.01 5.98
C ALA A 146 -24.01 15.94 4.90
N GLY A 147 -23.07 15.43 4.11
CA GLY A 147 -22.44 16.14 3.00
C GLY A 147 -21.37 17.19 3.35
N ALA A 148 -21.00 17.37 4.61
CA ALA A 148 -20.04 18.40 5.00
C ALA A 148 -18.62 18.09 4.50
N ILE A 149 -17.96 19.11 3.94
CA ILE A 149 -16.56 19.11 3.58
C ILE A 149 -15.73 19.17 4.88
N LEU A 150 -14.58 18.49 4.90
CA LEU A 150 -13.63 18.61 6.02
C LEU A 150 -13.26 20.09 6.22
N PRO A 151 -13.38 20.64 7.45
CA PRO A 151 -12.99 22.03 7.71
C PRO A 151 -11.52 22.25 7.33
N GLU A 152 -11.23 23.37 6.70
CA GLU A 152 -9.89 23.75 6.24
C GLU A 152 -8.82 23.60 7.34
N ARG A 153 -9.17 23.98 8.59
CA ARG A 153 -8.29 23.79 9.77
C ARG A 153 -7.83 22.34 9.98
N HIS A 154 -8.64 21.34 9.60
CA HIS A 154 -8.25 19.92 9.69
C HIS A 154 -7.30 19.54 8.56
N VAL A 155 -7.52 20.07 7.36
CA VAL A 155 -6.65 19.87 6.20
C VAL A 155 -5.29 20.51 6.49
N LEU A 156 -5.26 21.76 6.92
CA LEU A 156 -4.04 22.48 7.26
C LEU A 156 -3.25 21.80 8.40
N ARG A 157 -3.95 21.25 9.40
CA ARG A 157 -3.28 20.52 10.51
C ARG A 157 -2.59 19.23 10.04
N VAL A 158 -3.07 18.58 8.97
CA VAL A 158 -2.45 17.36 8.42
C VAL A 158 -1.24 17.71 7.55
N PHE A 159 -1.28 18.84 6.82
CA PHE A 159 -0.26 19.19 5.83
C PHE A 159 0.78 20.24 6.31
N ASN A 160 0.53 20.94 7.42
CA ASN A 160 1.42 21.98 7.96
C ASN A 160 2.19 21.54 9.22
N GLN A 161 2.38 20.23 9.42
CA GLN A 161 3.20 19.70 10.54
C GLN A 161 4.64 19.47 10.09
#